data_ace11df0916edf4940c429ab9e563fca
#
_entry.id   ace11df0916edf4940c429ab9e563fca
#
_cell.length_a   1.000
_cell.length_b   1.000
_cell.length_c   1.000
_cell.angle_alpha   90.00
_cell.angle_beta   90.00
_cell.angle_gamma   90.00
#
_symmetry.space_group_name_H-M   'P 1'
#
loop_
_entity.id
_entity.type
_entity.pdbx_description
1 polymer ?
#
loop_
_entity_poly.entity_id
_entity_poly.type
_entity_poly.pdbx_seq_one_letter_code
_entity_poly.pdbx_strand_id
1 'polypeptide(L)'
;MELHSFPSLSADMYHESILRLDRVSSERSRVGDQVQYSSANDPFVVAASLASAVQTAGTRRRVTNIYFSPLATKPQAVGFGLYYLKYMRGTPTSIIYPLSPNYDKETSTGVGRSWVYPIHL
;
A
#
# COMPACT_ATOMS: atom_id res chain seq x y z
N MET A 1 -0.97 10.61 -3.82
CA MET A 1 -0.15 10.13 -2.69
C MET A 1 0.05 8.65 -2.86
N GLU A 2 1.26 8.18 -2.78
CA GLU A 2 1.62 6.79 -2.93
C GLU A 2 2.13 6.24 -1.59
N LEU A 3 1.61 5.07 -1.18
CA LEU A 3 2.08 4.35 -0.01
C LEU A 3 2.96 3.20 -0.48
N HIS A 4 4.25 3.32 -0.23
CA HIS A 4 5.21 2.29 -0.60
C HIS A 4 5.43 1.28 0.51
N SER A 5 5.52 0.00 0.12
CA SER A 5 5.91 -1.03 1.06
C SER A 5 7.37 -0.87 1.45
N PHE A 6 7.63 -0.83 2.74
CA PHE A 6 8.97 -1.00 3.26
C PHE A 6 9.33 -2.49 3.15
N PRO A 7 10.34 -2.85 2.35
CA PRO A 7 10.77 -4.24 2.31
C PRO A 7 11.29 -4.62 3.69
N SER A 8 10.79 -5.74 4.19
CA SER A 8 11.13 -6.20 5.52
C SER A 8 12.62 -6.54 5.62
N LEU A 9 13.31 -5.97 6.59
CA LEU A 9 14.51 -6.51 7.26
C LEU A 9 15.77 -6.81 6.42
N SER A 10 15.77 -6.67 5.11
CA SER A 10 16.97 -6.79 4.26
C SER A 10 17.36 -5.42 3.73
N ALA A 11 18.53 -4.94 4.12
CA ALA A 11 19.08 -3.66 3.65
C ALA A 11 19.22 -3.62 2.12
N ASP A 12 19.56 -4.76 1.52
CA ASP A 12 19.72 -4.89 0.07
C ASP A 12 18.39 -4.71 -0.66
N MET A 13 17.31 -5.34 -0.18
CA MET A 13 15.97 -5.20 -0.76
C MET A 13 15.42 -3.78 -0.59
N TYR A 14 15.75 -3.13 0.52
CA TYR A 14 15.39 -1.73 0.76
C TYR A 14 16.06 -0.82 -0.28
N HIS A 15 17.35 -0.97 -0.46
CA HIS A 15 18.12 -0.17 -1.42
C HIS A 15 17.63 -0.36 -2.85
N GLU A 16 17.39 -1.61 -3.26
CA GLU A 16 16.84 -1.93 -4.58
C GLU A 16 15.43 -1.32 -4.78
N SER A 17 14.58 -1.37 -3.77
CA SER A 17 13.23 -0.79 -3.83
C SER A 17 13.28 0.73 -3.98
N ILE A 18 14.19 1.41 -3.28
CA ILE A 18 14.39 2.86 -3.43
C ILE A 18 14.89 3.19 -4.84
N LEU A 19 15.85 2.44 -5.37
CA LEU A 19 16.35 2.68 -6.73
C LEU A 19 15.27 2.46 -7.80
N ARG A 20 14.41 1.46 -7.63
CA ARG A 20 13.26 1.24 -8.52
C ARG A 20 12.25 2.38 -8.43
N LEU A 21 11.97 2.84 -7.22
CA LEU A 21 11.07 3.96 -6.97
C LEU A 21 11.60 5.24 -7.63
N ASP A 22 12.88 5.51 -7.47
CA ASP A 22 13.52 6.71 -8.02
C ASP A 22 13.47 6.74 -9.56
N ARG A 23 13.63 5.59 -10.21
CA ARG A 23 13.47 5.45 -11.66
C ARG A 23 12.04 5.76 -12.13
N VAL A 24 11.04 5.31 -11.38
CA VAL A 24 9.62 5.55 -11.72
C VAL A 24 9.20 6.98 -11.37
N SER A 25 9.70 7.54 -10.27
CA SER A 25 9.33 8.88 -9.84
C SER A 25 10.01 9.97 -10.65
N SER A 26 11.16 9.72 -11.28
CA SER A 26 11.79 10.68 -12.20
C SER A 26 10.90 11.01 -13.40
N GLU A 27 10.05 10.09 -13.84
CA GLU A 27 9.05 10.31 -14.89
C GLU A 27 7.77 10.99 -14.37
N ARG A 28 7.47 10.86 -13.06
CA ARG A 28 6.24 11.36 -12.40
C ARG A 28 6.42 12.68 -11.64
N SER A 29 7.60 13.24 -11.61
CA SER A 29 8.00 14.41 -10.80
C SER A 29 7.20 15.71 -11.02
N ARG A 30 6.09 15.68 -11.74
CA ARG A 30 5.25 16.86 -12.02
C ARG A 30 4.02 17.02 -11.12
N VAL A 31 3.72 16.05 -10.30
CA VAL A 31 2.58 16.13 -9.35
C VAL A 31 3.17 15.88 -7.97
N GLY A 32 3.13 16.83 -7.08
CA GLY A 32 3.74 16.79 -5.74
C GLY A 32 3.24 15.62 -4.87
N ASP A 33 3.57 14.42 -5.31
CA ASP A 33 3.14 13.17 -4.72
C ASP A 33 3.96 12.92 -3.46
N GLN A 34 3.27 12.91 -2.33
CA GLN A 34 3.88 12.52 -1.07
C GLN A 34 4.01 11.01 -1.04
N VAL A 35 5.25 10.55 -1.03
CA VAL A 35 5.58 9.16 -0.80
C VAL A 35 5.59 8.92 0.70
N GLN A 36 4.85 7.91 1.15
CA GLN A 36 4.91 7.41 2.51
C GLN A 36 5.30 5.93 2.50
N TYR A 37 6.03 5.53 3.51
CA TYR A 37 6.47 4.14 3.65
C TYR A 37 5.67 3.43 4.73
N SER A 38 5.37 2.16 4.49
CA SER A 38 4.67 1.30 5.44
C SER A 38 5.26 -0.11 5.43
N SER A 39 4.97 -0.88 6.47
CA SER A 39 5.43 -2.27 6.55
C SER A 39 4.92 -3.10 5.39
N ALA A 40 5.80 -3.92 4.80
CA ALA A 40 5.42 -4.87 3.76
C ALA A 40 4.66 -6.10 4.31
N ASN A 41 4.83 -6.40 5.60
CA ASN A 41 4.41 -7.67 6.21
C ASN A 41 3.40 -7.51 7.37
N ASP A 42 3.07 -6.28 7.75
CA ASP A 42 2.15 -6.02 8.86
C ASP A 42 0.93 -5.22 8.37
N PRO A 43 -0.25 -5.87 8.23
CA PRO A 43 -1.47 -5.22 7.77
C PRO A 43 -1.99 -4.16 8.74
N PHE A 44 -1.71 -4.27 10.04
CA PHE A 44 -2.17 -3.28 11.03
C PHE A 44 -1.36 -2.00 10.93
N VAL A 45 -0.04 -2.11 10.73
CA VAL A 45 0.83 -0.96 10.47
C VAL A 45 0.44 -0.28 9.15
N VAL A 46 0.09 -1.06 8.11
CA VAL A 46 -0.42 -0.50 6.85
C VAL A 46 -1.71 0.28 7.08
N ALA A 47 -2.67 -0.28 7.81
CA ALA A 47 -3.94 0.39 8.11
C ALA A 47 -3.72 1.69 8.90
N ALA A 48 -2.81 1.71 9.87
CA ALA A 48 -2.45 2.90 10.64
C ALA A 48 -1.77 3.96 9.76
N SER A 49 -0.88 3.55 8.87
CA SER A 49 -0.22 4.44 7.90
C SER A 49 -1.23 5.08 6.95
N LEU A 50 -2.22 4.32 6.47
CA LEU A 50 -3.32 4.84 5.65
C LEU A 50 -4.16 5.86 6.42
N ALA A 51 -4.48 5.60 7.69
CA ALA A 51 -5.23 6.54 8.52
C ALA A 51 -4.50 7.89 8.61
N SER A 52 -3.21 7.86 8.92
CA SER A 52 -2.37 9.06 8.97
C SER A 52 -2.31 9.77 7.62
N ALA A 53 -2.18 9.02 6.54
CA ALA A 53 -2.10 9.54 5.18
C ALA A 53 -3.39 10.26 4.76
N VAL A 54 -4.54 9.64 4.99
CA VAL A 54 -5.86 10.20 4.67
C VAL A 54 -6.13 11.45 5.52
N GLN A 55 -5.81 11.41 6.81
CA GLN A 55 -5.92 12.56 7.68
C GLN A 55 -5.06 13.73 7.19
N THR A 56 -3.80 13.48 6.87
CA THR A 56 -2.88 14.51 6.35
C THR A 56 -3.38 15.10 5.04
N ALA A 57 -3.90 14.27 4.14
CA ALA A 57 -4.48 14.75 2.88
C ALA A 57 -5.69 15.65 3.13
N GLY A 58 -6.57 15.27 4.07
CA GLY A 58 -7.76 16.03 4.44
C GLY A 58 -7.48 17.40 5.06
N THR A 59 -6.35 17.54 5.77
CA THR A 59 -5.94 18.85 6.34
C THR A 59 -5.42 19.82 5.28
N ARG A 60 -4.90 19.30 4.18
CA ARG A 60 -4.28 20.12 3.12
C ARG A 60 -5.24 20.50 2.01
N ARG A 61 -6.20 19.64 1.71
CA ARG A 61 -7.17 19.83 0.61
C ARG A 61 -8.51 19.24 1.00
N ARG A 62 -9.57 19.79 0.42
CA ARG A 62 -10.89 19.14 0.48
C ARG A 62 -10.81 17.85 -0.36
N VAL A 63 -10.86 16.71 0.31
CA VAL A 63 -10.88 15.40 -0.34
C VAL A 63 -12.35 15.03 -0.59
N THR A 64 -12.71 14.80 -1.84
CA THR A 64 -14.09 14.44 -2.23
C THR A 64 -14.23 12.94 -2.47
N ASN A 65 -13.23 12.32 -3.08
CA ASN A 65 -13.20 10.89 -3.38
C ASN A 65 -11.84 10.31 -3.03
N ILE A 66 -11.83 9.08 -2.54
CA ILE A 66 -10.61 8.34 -2.23
C ILE A 66 -10.63 7.02 -3.00
N TYR A 67 -9.54 6.75 -3.69
CA TYR A 67 -9.33 5.49 -4.40
C TYR A 67 -8.09 4.80 -3.85
N PHE A 68 -8.28 3.60 -3.31
CA PHE A 68 -7.19 2.75 -2.87
C PHE A 68 -6.84 1.72 -3.93
N SER A 69 -5.57 1.60 -4.27
CA SER A 69 -5.08 0.59 -5.21
C SER A 69 -3.93 -0.21 -4.57
N PRO A 70 -4.25 -1.30 -3.86
CA PRO A 70 -3.25 -2.12 -3.17
C PRO A 70 -2.53 -3.04 -4.15
N LEU A 71 -1.42 -2.60 -4.74
CA LEU A 71 -0.69 -3.31 -5.79
C LEU A 71 0.57 -4.04 -5.30
N ALA A 72 0.95 -3.90 -4.03
CA ALA A 72 2.21 -4.44 -3.56
C ALA A 72 2.05 -5.84 -2.92
N THR A 73 2.16 -5.95 -1.60
CA THR A 73 2.14 -7.24 -0.91
C THR A 73 0.74 -7.65 -0.46
N LYS A 74 0.52 -8.95 -0.24
CA LYS A 74 -0.75 -9.47 0.31
C LYS A 74 -1.10 -8.86 1.68
N PRO A 75 -0.17 -8.76 2.66
CA PRO A 75 -0.43 -8.06 3.92
C PRO A 75 -0.82 -6.58 3.72
N GLN A 76 -0.23 -5.91 2.74
CA GLN A 76 -0.61 -4.55 2.40
C GLN A 76 -2.05 -4.48 1.89
N ALA A 77 -2.45 -5.38 0.99
CA ALA A 77 -3.83 -5.46 0.51
C ALA A 77 -4.83 -5.71 1.65
N VAL A 78 -4.48 -6.59 2.60
CA VAL A 78 -5.26 -6.81 3.82
C VAL A 78 -5.37 -5.53 4.66
N GLY A 79 -4.28 -4.80 4.86
CA GLY A 79 -4.28 -3.52 5.58
C GLY A 79 -5.19 -2.46 4.97
N PHE A 80 -5.19 -2.35 3.64
CA PHE A 80 -6.12 -1.47 2.91
C PHE A 80 -7.59 -1.89 3.14
N GLY A 81 -7.87 -3.20 3.07
CA GLY A 81 -9.20 -3.74 3.36
C GLY A 81 -9.65 -3.46 4.79
N LEU A 82 -8.80 -3.69 5.78
CA LEU A 82 -9.06 -3.41 7.19
C LEU A 82 -9.40 -1.94 7.42
N TYR A 83 -8.57 -1.03 6.88
CA TYR A 83 -8.82 0.40 7.01
C TYR A 83 -10.15 0.80 6.38
N TYR A 84 -10.42 0.29 5.16
CA TYR A 84 -11.68 0.55 4.47
C TYR A 84 -12.89 0.07 5.29
N LEU A 85 -12.88 -1.19 5.74
CA LEU A 85 -13.99 -1.79 6.48
C LEU A 85 -14.27 -1.06 7.80
N LYS A 86 -13.22 -0.63 8.49
CA LYS A 86 -13.34 -0.01 9.79
C LYS A 86 -13.72 1.47 9.76
N TYR A 87 -13.23 2.22 8.78
CA TYR A 87 -13.31 3.68 8.81
C TYR A 87 -13.94 4.32 7.57
N MET A 88 -13.95 3.62 6.43
CA MET A 88 -14.29 4.22 5.15
C MET A 88 -15.61 3.72 4.56
N ARG A 89 -16.29 2.77 5.21
CA ARG A 89 -17.61 2.30 4.77
C ARG A 89 -18.62 3.46 4.81
N GLY A 90 -19.39 3.60 3.74
CA GLY A 90 -20.37 4.69 3.61
C GLY A 90 -19.77 6.05 3.25
N THR A 91 -18.46 6.15 3.05
CA THR A 91 -17.81 7.35 2.50
C THR A 91 -17.59 7.18 0.99
N PRO A 92 -17.33 8.25 0.24
CA PRO A 92 -17.00 8.17 -1.19
C PRO A 92 -15.58 7.60 -1.41
N THR A 93 -15.39 6.38 -0.94
CA THR A 93 -14.11 5.64 -1.02
C THR A 93 -14.32 4.32 -1.75
N SER A 94 -13.39 3.96 -2.64
CA SER A 94 -13.40 2.71 -3.37
C SER A 94 -12.03 2.04 -3.35
N ILE A 95 -12.03 0.70 -3.35
CA ILE A 95 -10.82 -0.08 -3.58
C ILE A 95 -10.84 -0.51 -5.04
N ILE A 96 -9.79 -0.14 -5.77
CA ILE A 96 -9.60 -0.46 -7.18
C ILE A 96 -8.47 -1.47 -7.28
N TYR A 97 -8.74 -2.61 -7.88
CA TYR A 97 -7.74 -3.64 -8.12
C TYR A 97 -7.65 -3.93 -9.62
N PRO A 98 -6.52 -3.65 -10.27
CA PRO A 98 -6.34 -4.00 -11.67
C PRO A 98 -6.25 -5.51 -11.82
N LEU A 99 -7.03 -6.05 -12.73
CA LEU A 99 -6.93 -7.45 -13.13
C LEU A 99 -5.86 -7.58 -14.22
N SER A 100 -4.86 -8.42 -13.96
CA SER A 100 -3.93 -8.84 -15.00
C SER A 100 -4.53 -10.02 -15.77
N PRO A 101 -4.60 -9.97 -17.10
CA PRO A 101 -5.08 -11.10 -17.90
C PRO A 101 -4.13 -12.30 -17.84
N ASN A 102 -2.87 -12.08 -17.53
CA ASN A 102 -1.85 -13.12 -17.41
C ASN A 102 -1.20 -13.05 -16.05
N TYR A 103 -1.17 -14.18 -15.36
CA TYR A 103 -0.43 -14.35 -14.11
C TYR A 103 0.86 -15.13 -14.41
N ASP A 104 1.99 -14.52 -14.15
CA ASP A 104 3.27 -15.21 -14.28
C ASP A 104 3.47 -16.13 -13.08
N LYS A 105 3.53 -17.44 -13.35
CA LYS A 105 3.71 -18.48 -12.33
C LYS A 105 5.12 -18.48 -11.72
N GLU A 106 6.08 -17.87 -12.39
CA GLU A 106 7.47 -17.84 -11.97
C GLU A 106 7.82 -16.72 -10.98
N THR A 107 6.83 -15.90 -10.62
CA THR A 107 7.04 -14.78 -9.68
C THR A 107 7.31 -15.20 -8.24
N SER A 108 7.12 -16.48 -7.89
CA SER A 108 7.44 -16.99 -6.54
C SER A 108 7.91 -18.43 -6.60
N THR A 109 9.01 -18.73 -5.92
CA THR A 109 9.54 -20.08 -5.76
C THR A 109 9.39 -20.54 -4.32
N GLY A 110 8.65 -21.64 -4.13
CA GLY A 110 8.47 -22.28 -2.83
C GLY A 110 7.51 -21.53 -1.87
N VAL A 111 7.40 -22.06 -0.66
CA VAL A 111 6.60 -21.49 0.44
C VAL A 111 7.56 -21.03 1.52
N GLY A 112 7.51 -19.74 1.85
CA GLY A 112 8.27 -19.16 2.94
C GLY A 112 7.55 -19.32 4.29
N ARG A 113 7.50 -18.23 5.06
CA ARG A 113 6.78 -18.20 6.33
C ARG A 113 5.28 -17.97 6.11
N SER A 114 4.47 -18.66 6.91
CA SER A 114 3.04 -18.36 7.03
C SER A 114 2.82 -17.38 8.18
N TRP A 115 1.93 -16.40 7.98
CA TRP A 115 1.56 -15.41 8.98
C TRP A 115 0.07 -15.52 9.26
N VAL A 116 -0.30 -15.53 10.53
CA VAL A 116 -1.70 -15.54 10.98
C VAL A 116 -1.97 -14.21 11.66
N TYR A 117 -2.97 -13.49 11.17
CA TYR A 117 -3.39 -12.22 11.73
C TYR A 117 -4.79 -12.36 12.31
N PRO A 118 -4.96 -12.33 13.65
CA PRO A 118 -6.29 -12.30 14.24
C PRO A 118 -6.92 -10.93 13.96
N ILE A 119 -8.10 -10.95 13.34
CA ILE A 119 -8.82 -9.73 12.97
C ILE A 119 -10.18 -9.75 13.67
N HIS A 120 -10.46 -8.72 14.45
CA HIS A 120 -11.77 -8.46 15.04
C HIS A 120 -12.41 -7.28 14.29
N LEU A 121 -13.49 -7.56 13.57
CA LEU A 121 -14.28 -6.58 12.80
C LEU A 121 -15.47 -6.07 13.61
#